data_4342153ca9d9d01772180a69de4c9908
#
_entry.id   4342153ca9d9d01772180a69de4c9908
#
_cell.length_a   1.000
_cell.length_b   1.000
_cell.length_c   1.000
_cell.angle_alpha   90.00
_cell.angle_beta   90.00
_cell.angle_gamma   90.00
#
_symmetry.space_group_name_H-M   'P 1'
#
loop_
_entity.id
_entity.type
_entity.pdbx_description
1 polymer ?
#
loop_
_entity_poly.entity_id
_entity_poly.type
_entity_poly.pdbx_seq_one_letter_code
_entity_poly.pdbx_strand_id
1 'polypeptide(L)'
;MKYIVNRISVSNTPDFIIRDVHGKDLYKLTNQAKVGSNYGLFDVAGKKCADIKQVISFSNKIRITSDSREITLTLSYPFKINGDPFIRFKGLDWSTQGNICNHVYSILDGSYEVARVRMTGALDPNMDLFSKMIATKHREMEIDCNDKYDEPLTFAVIIAIEIAADAEGSRTAN
;
A
#
# COMPACT_ATOMS: atom_id res chain seq x y z
N MET A 1 15.74 -6.47 3.44
CA MET A 1 16.14 -5.06 3.72
C MET A 1 14.99 -4.31 4.34
N LYS A 2 15.29 -3.37 5.26
CA LYS A 2 14.27 -2.59 5.97
C LYS A 2 14.13 -1.19 5.37
N TYR A 3 12.88 -0.74 5.27
CA TYR A 3 12.51 0.57 4.74
C TYR A 3 11.43 1.19 5.62
N ILE A 4 11.35 2.51 5.55
CA ILE A 4 10.31 3.30 6.21
C ILE A 4 9.48 3.99 5.14
N VAL A 5 8.18 3.81 5.19
CA VAL A 5 7.24 4.47 4.30
C VAL A 5 6.46 5.50 5.09
N ASN A 6 6.65 6.76 4.73
CA ASN A 6 5.90 7.86 5.28
C ASN A 6 4.78 8.24 4.32
N ARG A 7 3.55 8.21 4.81
CA ARG A 7 2.41 8.77 4.11
C ARG A 7 2.26 10.24 4.49
N ILE A 8 2.26 11.10 3.48
CA ILE A 8 2.04 12.54 3.64
C ILE A 8 0.71 12.88 2.97
N SER A 9 -0.28 13.28 3.76
CA SER A 9 -1.59 13.67 3.24
C SER A 9 -1.71 15.19 3.32
N VAL A 10 -1.28 15.89 2.28
CA VAL A 10 -1.43 17.36 2.16
C VAL A 10 -2.76 17.71 1.47
N SER A 11 -3.39 16.77 0.81
CA SER A 11 -4.66 16.91 0.09
C SER A 11 -5.48 15.62 0.25
N ASN A 12 -6.63 15.53 -0.41
CA ASN A 12 -7.47 14.31 -0.40
C ASN A 12 -6.80 13.09 -1.07
N THR A 13 -5.56 13.24 -1.56
CA THR A 13 -4.77 12.19 -2.19
C THR A 13 -3.47 12.01 -1.44
N PRO A 14 -3.18 10.81 -0.91
CA PRO A 14 -1.94 10.57 -0.19
C PRO A 14 -0.74 10.56 -1.14
N ASP A 15 0.33 11.25 -0.74
CA ASP A 15 1.66 11.03 -1.29
C ASP A 15 2.42 10.10 -0.34
N PHE A 16 3.33 9.28 -0.88
CA PHE A 16 4.17 8.39 -0.08
C PHE A 16 5.64 8.66 -0.39
N ILE A 17 6.46 8.64 0.64
CA ILE A 17 7.92 8.68 0.52
C ILE A 17 8.47 7.42 1.15
N ILE A 18 9.32 6.72 0.41
CA ILE A 18 10.00 5.50 0.85
C ILE A 18 11.45 5.84 1.14
N ARG A 19 11.89 5.52 2.36
CA ARG A 19 13.22 5.80 2.87
C ARG A 19 13.93 4.52 3.29
N ASP A 20 15.26 4.56 3.26
CA ASP A 20 16.05 3.55 3.96
C ASP A 20 16.02 3.79 5.48
N VAL A 21 16.65 2.89 6.24
CA VAL A 21 16.76 2.99 7.71
C VAL A 21 17.60 4.17 8.21
N HIS A 22 18.34 4.82 7.32
CA HIS A 22 19.15 6.00 7.60
C HIS A 22 18.40 7.30 7.28
N GLY A 23 17.15 7.21 6.82
CA GLY A 23 16.31 8.36 6.49
C GLY A 23 16.56 8.95 5.09
N LYS A 24 17.32 8.26 4.24
CA LYS A 24 17.56 8.69 2.85
C LYS A 24 16.36 8.34 2.00
N ASP A 25 15.81 9.31 1.29
CA ASP A 25 14.73 9.11 0.32
C ASP A 25 15.21 8.21 -0.82
N LEU A 26 14.44 7.17 -1.14
CA LEU A 26 14.73 6.22 -2.22
C LEU A 26 13.69 6.30 -3.32
N TYR A 27 12.42 6.38 -2.96
CA TYR A 27 11.31 6.49 -3.90
C TYR A 27 10.26 7.48 -3.40
N LYS A 28 9.55 8.06 -4.37
CA LYS A 28 8.42 8.94 -4.12
C LYS A 28 7.23 8.50 -4.96
N LEU A 29 6.08 8.39 -4.34
CA LEU A 29 4.81 8.20 -5.04
C LEU A 29 4.04 9.52 -5.05
N THR A 30 3.60 9.93 -6.22
CA THR A 30 2.80 11.15 -6.40
C THR A 30 1.54 10.87 -7.20
N ASN A 31 0.44 11.53 -6.85
CA ASN A 31 -0.77 11.48 -7.65
C ASN A 31 -0.59 12.33 -8.92
N GLN A 32 -0.84 11.73 -10.07
CA GLN A 32 -0.70 12.34 -11.39
C GLN A 32 -2.04 12.74 -12.02
N ALA A 33 -3.17 12.37 -11.41
CA ALA A 33 -4.48 12.64 -11.95
C ALA A 33 -5.11 13.90 -11.33
N LYS A 34 -5.79 14.70 -12.16
CA LYS A 34 -6.64 15.80 -11.68
C LYS A 34 -7.94 15.28 -11.06
N VAL A 35 -8.40 14.10 -11.48
CA VAL A 35 -9.61 13.44 -10.99
C VAL A 35 -9.31 11.94 -10.88
N GLY A 36 -9.65 11.35 -9.73
CA GLY A 36 -9.41 9.93 -9.44
C GLY A 36 -8.01 9.68 -8.87
N SER A 37 -7.63 8.41 -8.78
CA SER A 37 -6.36 7.98 -8.20
C SER A 37 -5.50 7.35 -9.27
N ASN A 38 -4.48 8.08 -9.72
CA ASN A 38 -3.46 7.61 -10.65
C ASN A 38 -2.11 8.06 -10.12
N TYR A 39 -1.35 7.13 -9.57
CA TYR A 39 -0.07 7.42 -8.93
C TYR A 39 1.09 6.93 -9.78
N GLY A 40 2.15 7.73 -9.84
CA GLY A 40 3.45 7.31 -10.34
C GLY A 40 4.42 7.07 -9.21
N LEU A 41 5.10 5.93 -9.23
CA LEU A 41 6.24 5.63 -8.36
C LEU A 41 7.53 6.05 -9.10
N PHE A 42 8.30 6.93 -8.49
CA PHE A 42 9.55 7.47 -9.04
C PHE A 42 10.71 7.18 -8.10
N ASP A 43 11.87 6.87 -8.66
CA ASP A 43 13.13 6.84 -7.91
C ASP A 43 13.68 8.25 -7.64
N VAL A 44 14.78 8.34 -6.90
CA VAL A 44 15.44 9.63 -6.57
C VAL A 44 16.01 10.36 -7.79
N ALA A 45 16.25 9.66 -8.90
CA ALA A 45 16.69 10.26 -10.15
C ALA A 45 15.51 10.80 -10.98
N GLY A 46 14.28 10.62 -10.52
CA GLY A 46 13.06 11.01 -11.21
C GLY A 46 12.62 10.04 -12.29
N LYS A 47 13.24 8.86 -12.40
CA LYS A 47 12.79 7.81 -13.31
C LYS A 47 11.52 7.19 -12.79
N LYS A 48 10.50 7.09 -13.64
CA LYS A 48 9.26 6.38 -13.30
C LYS A 48 9.50 4.87 -13.29
N CYS A 49 9.19 4.24 -12.16
CA CYS A 49 9.34 2.80 -11.95
C CYS A 49 8.03 2.04 -12.11
N ALA A 50 6.90 2.67 -11.73
CA ALA A 50 5.59 2.05 -11.86
C ALA A 50 4.47 3.09 -11.96
N ASP A 51 3.34 2.70 -12.58
CA ASP A 51 2.06 3.39 -12.51
C ASP A 51 1.09 2.55 -11.66
N ILE A 52 0.36 3.20 -10.75
CA ILE A 52 -0.65 2.58 -9.90
C ILE A 52 -1.97 3.30 -10.14
N LYS A 53 -2.94 2.63 -10.75
CA LYS A 53 -4.21 3.22 -11.13
C LYS A 53 -5.37 2.50 -10.47
N GLN A 54 -6.19 3.23 -9.73
CA GLN A 54 -7.45 2.71 -9.24
C GLN A 54 -8.43 2.62 -10.41
N VAL A 55 -8.95 1.42 -10.65
CA VAL A 55 -9.95 1.21 -11.70
C VAL A 55 -11.30 1.65 -11.14
N ILE A 56 -11.92 2.65 -11.79
CA ILE A 56 -13.26 3.12 -11.44
C ILE A 56 -14.24 2.01 -11.81
N SER A 57 -14.54 1.15 -10.87
CA SER A 57 -15.56 0.12 -10.96
C SER A 57 -16.09 -0.16 -9.56
N PHE A 58 -17.22 -0.85 -9.44
CA PHE A 58 -17.80 -1.28 -8.16
C PHE A 58 -16.91 -2.26 -7.37
N SER A 59 -15.77 -2.65 -7.91
CA SER A 59 -14.78 -3.51 -7.27
C SER A 59 -13.54 -2.70 -6.90
N ASN A 60 -12.99 -2.94 -5.71
CA ASN A 60 -11.73 -2.36 -5.23
C ASN A 60 -10.53 -2.93 -6.00
N LYS A 61 -10.48 -2.59 -7.30
CA LYS A 61 -9.43 -3.03 -8.22
C LYS A 61 -8.40 -1.94 -8.40
N ILE A 62 -7.14 -2.31 -8.27
CA ILE A 62 -6.00 -1.45 -8.55
C ILE A 62 -5.13 -2.16 -9.58
N ARG A 63 -4.79 -1.43 -10.62
CA ARG A 63 -3.86 -1.88 -11.66
C ARG A 63 -2.50 -1.26 -11.41
N ILE A 64 -1.48 -2.09 -11.48
CA ILE A 64 -0.08 -1.68 -11.45
C ILE A 64 0.52 -2.01 -12.80
N THR A 65 1.24 -1.04 -13.38
CA THR A 65 2.04 -1.25 -14.58
C THR A 65 3.48 -0.89 -14.25
N SER A 66 4.39 -1.85 -14.35
CA SER A 66 5.83 -1.68 -14.12
C SER A 66 6.59 -2.34 -15.27
N ASP A 67 7.44 -1.59 -15.95
CA ASP A 67 8.12 -1.99 -17.18
C ASP A 67 7.13 -2.59 -18.20
N SER A 68 7.23 -3.89 -18.49
CA SER A 68 6.32 -4.60 -19.40
C SER A 68 5.28 -5.48 -18.68
N ARG A 69 5.17 -5.37 -17.35
CA ARG A 69 4.26 -6.20 -16.55
C ARG A 69 3.02 -5.42 -16.14
N GLU A 70 1.87 -6.03 -16.31
CA GLU A 70 0.60 -5.53 -15.77
C GLU A 70 0.10 -6.48 -14.68
N ILE A 71 -0.17 -5.91 -13.51
CA ILE A 71 -0.67 -6.64 -12.34
C ILE A 71 -1.98 -5.99 -11.92
N THR A 72 -2.96 -6.80 -11.58
CA THR A 72 -4.20 -6.31 -11.00
C THR A 72 -4.36 -6.87 -9.59
N LEU A 73 -4.59 -5.98 -8.63
CA LEU A 73 -4.98 -6.31 -7.26
C LEU A 73 -6.48 -6.13 -7.11
N THR A 74 -7.12 -7.05 -6.40
CA THR A 74 -8.54 -6.92 -6.03
C THR A 74 -8.67 -7.23 -4.55
N LEU A 75 -9.17 -6.26 -3.77
CA LEU A 75 -9.55 -6.49 -2.39
C LEU A 75 -10.82 -7.36 -2.39
N SER A 76 -10.76 -8.47 -1.72
CA SER A 76 -11.81 -9.50 -1.68
C SER A 76 -12.14 -9.86 -0.24
N TYR A 77 -13.38 -10.28 -0.02
CA TYR A 77 -13.86 -10.75 1.26
C TYR A 77 -14.13 -12.26 1.21
N PRO A 78 -13.80 -13.02 2.26
CA PRO A 78 -14.22 -14.39 2.32
C PRO A 78 -15.76 -14.47 2.47
N PHE A 79 -16.36 -15.57 2.00
CA PHE A 79 -17.81 -15.81 2.14
C PHE A 79 -18.30 -15.93 3.60
N LYS A 80 -17.38 -16.04 4.55
CA LYS A 80 -17.72 -16.12 5.97
C LYS A 80 -17.96 -14.72 6.54
N ILE A 81 -19.07 -14.54 7.22
CA ILE A 81 -19.36 -13.35 8.03
C ILE A 81 -18.20 -13.20 9.03
N ASN A 82 -17.54 -12.04 9.08
CA ASN A 82 -16.38 -11.71 9.92
C ASN A 82 -15.02 -12.27 9.46
N GLY A 83 -14.84 -12.61 8.19
CA GLY A 83 -13.49 -12.92 7.67
C GLY A 83 -12.71 -11.68 7.30
N ASP A 84 -11.41 -11.65 7.63
CA ASP A 84 -10.52 -10.56 7.21
C ASP A 84 -10.42 -10.47 5.69
N PRO A 85 -10.40 -9.25 5.13
CA PRO A 85 -10.20 -9.07 3.70
C PRO A 85 -8.82 -9.55 3.27
N PHE A 86 -8.73 -10.02 2.04
CA PHE A 86 -7.50 -10.48 1.42
C PHE A 86 -7.34 -9.94 0.00
N ILE A 87 -6.10 -9.90 -0.49
CA ILE A 87 -5.81 -9.45 -1.85
C ILE A 87 -5.74 -10.65 -2.79
N ARG A 88 -6.47 -10.54 -3.91
CA ARG A 88 -6.28 -11.41 -5.07
C ARG A 88 -5.39 -10.71 -6.08
N PHE A 89 -4.33 -11.40 -6.49
CA PHE A 89 -3.43 -10.95 -7.53
C PHE A 89 -3.79 -11.60 -8.86
N LYS A 90 -3.68 -10.81 -9.94
CA LYS A 90 -3.65 -11.30 -11.32
C LYS A 90 -2.37 -10.78 -11.95
N GLY A 91 -1.56 -11.67 -12.52
CA GLY A 91 -0.25 -11.36 -13.09
C GLY A 91 0.94 -11.61 -12.13
N LEU A 92 0.66 -12.02 -10.90
CA LEU A 92 1.62 -12.54 -9.92
C LEU A 92 0.99 -13.72 -9.16
N ASP A 93 1.80 -14.71 -8.81
CA ASP A 93 1.38 -15.84 -7.96
C ASP A 93 1.58 -15.53 -6.46
N TRP A 94 1.40 -14.25 -6.11
CA TRP A 94 1.55 -13.78 -4.74
C TRP A 94 0.23 -13.91 -3.96
N SER A 95 0.37 -13.95 -2.65
CA SER A 95 -0.74 -13.94 -1.69
C SER A 95 -0.44 -13.01 -0.52
N THR A 96 -1.47 -12.68 0.27
CA THR A 96 -1.31 -11.91 1.50
C THR A 96 -1.69 -12.76 2.70
N GLN A 97 -0.98 -12.59 3.82
CA GLN A 97 -1.26 -13.20 5.11
C GLN A 97 -1.21 -12.12 6.20
N GLY A 98 -2.16 -12.10 7.09
CA GLY A 98 -2.28 -11.12 8.17
C GLY A 98 -3.47 -10.19 7.96
N ASN A 99 -3.52 -9.10 8.71
CA ASN A 99 -4.64 -8.15 8.70
C ASN A 99 -4.28 -6.89 7.90
N ILE A 100 -4.80 -6.81 6.68
CA ILE A 100 -4.56 -5.70 5.75
C ILE A 100 -5.15 -4.39 6.29
N CYS A 101 -6.35 -4.44 6.88
CA CYS A 101 -7.01 -3.26 7.42
C CYS A 101 -6.28 -2.65 8.63
N ASN A 102 -5.53 -3.47 9.36
CA ASN A 102 -4.70 -3.02 10.47
C ASN A 102 -3.25 -2.71 10.02
N HIS A 103 -2.95 -2.80 8.73
CA HIS A 103 -1.62 -2.56 8.15
C HIS A 103 -0.53 -3.44 8.78
N VAL A 104 -0.86 -4.69 9.10
CA VAL A 104 0.05 -5.72 9.63
C VAL A 104 -0.14 -6.98 8.82
N TYR A 105 0.69 -7.15 7.79
CA TYR A 105 0.58 -8.28 6.86
C TYR A 105 1.92 -8.62 6.22
N SER A 106 1.99 -9.83 5.66
CA SER A 106 3.09 -10.28 4.80
C SER A 106 2.56 -10.53 3.38
N ILE A 107 3.41 -10.31 2.40
CA ILE A 107 3.22 -10.71 1.00
C ILE A 107 4.07 -11.94 0.79
N LEU A 108 3.48 -12.99 0.21
CA LEU A 108 4.10 -14.30 0.01
C LEU A 108 4.08 -14.66 -1.47
N ASP A 109 5.17 -15.29 -1.92
CA ASP A 109 5.30 -16.00 -3.19
C ASP A 109 5.44 -17.49 -2.87
N GLY A 110 4.34 -18.24 -2.92
CA GLY A 110 4.26 -19.57 -2.35
C GLY A 110 4.57 -19.58 -0.86
N SER A 111 5.68 -20.20 -0.47
CA SER A 111 6.15 -20.25 0.92
C SER A 111 7.20 -19.18 1.26
N TYR A 112 7.62 -18.38 0.28
CA TYR A 112 8.66 -17.37 0.48
C TYR A 112 8.03 -16.01 0.81
N GLU A 113 8.55 -15.36 1.85
CA GLU A 113 8.14 -13.98 2.18
C GLU A 113 8.83 -13.01 1.21
N VAL A 114 8.01 -12.28 0.47
CA VAL A 114 8.43 -11.19 -0.44
C VAL A 114 8.67 -9.93 0.36
N ALA A 115 7.69 -9.58 1.22
CA ALA A 115 7.77 -8.44 2.10
C ALA A 115 6.87 -8.61 3.31
N ARG A 116 7.23 -7.92 4.40
CA ARG A 116 6.41 -7.77 5.60
C ARG A 116 6.17 -6.30 5.89
N VAL A 117 4.93 -5.96 6.16
CA VAL A 117 4.49 -4.60 6.46
C VAL A 117 4.00 -4.52 7.89
N ARG A 118 4.40 -3.49 8.61
CA ARG A 118 3.94 -3.18 9.96
C ARG A 118 3.75 -1.68 10.09
N MET A 119 2.62 -1.26 10.63
CA MET A 119 2.43 0.12 11.02
C MET A 119 3.27 0.41 12.28
N THR A 120 4.07 1.46 12.24
CA THR A 120 4.81 1.96 13.40
C THR A 120 3.97 3.02 14.10
N GLY A 121 3.76 2.85 15.39
CA GLY A 121 2.89 3.71 16.18
C GLY A 121 1.47 3.14 16.25
N ALA A 122 1.21 2.27 17.23
CA ALA A 122 -0.15 1.89 17.57
C ALA A 122 -0.93 3.15 17.93
N LEU A 123 -2.07 3.37 17.26
CA LEU A 123 -3.01 4.40 17.70
C LEU A 123 -3.41 4.07 19.14
N ASP A 124 -3.17 4.99 20.07
CA ASP A 124 -3.66 4.84 21.43
C ASP A 124 -5.18 4.62 21.37
N PRO A 125 -5.72 3.50 21.89
CA PRO A 125 -7.15 3.24 21.87
C PRO A 125 -7.96 4.33 22.58
N ASN A 126 -7.35 5.06 23.52
CA ASN A 126 -7.96 6.16 24.26
C ASN A 126 -7.84 7.53 23.57
N MET A 127 -7.16 7.59 22.41
CA MET A 127 -7.05 8.83 21.65
C MET A 127 -8.43 9.30 21.18
N ASP A 128 -8.70 10.61 21.28
CA ASP A 128 -9.95 11.19 20.78
C ASP A 128 -10.08 11.06 19.26
N LEU A 129 -11.31 11.19 18.75
CA LEU A 129 -11.61 10.97 17.33
C LEU A 129 -10.82 11.90 16.39
N PHE A 130 -10.61 13.17 16.80
CA PHE A 130 -9.90 14.15 16.00
C PHE A 130 -8.40 13.81 15.92
N SER A 131 -7.79 13.44 17.04
CA SER A 131 -6.39 12.98 17.11
C SER A 131 -6.19 11.69 16.32
N LYS A 132 -7.13 10.73 16.38
CA LYS A 132 -7.11 9.52 15.53
C LYS A 132 -7.15 9.89 14.05
N MET A 133 -7.98 10.85 13.68
CA MET A 133 -8.12 11.30 12.29
C MET A 133 -6.84 11.98 11.77
N ILE A 134 -6.15 12.75 12.60
CA ILE A 134 -4.85 13.35 12.27
C ILE A 134 -3.77 12.27 12.18
N ALA A 135 -3.70 11.36 13.14
CA ALA A 135 -2.72 10.28 13.16
C ALA A 135 -2.86 9.34 11.95
N THR A 136 -4.09 9.11 11.46
CA THR A 136 -4.31 8.34 10.23
C THR A 136 -3.86 9.06 8.95
N LYS A 137 -3.74 10.38 8.96
CA LYS A 137 -3.22 11.14 7.81
C LYS A 137 -1.68 11.11 7.69
N HIS A 138 -0.99 10.89 8.81
CA HIS A 138 0.48 10.83 8.88
C HIS A 138 0.87 9.45 9.40
N ARG A 139 0.78 8.45 8.53
CA ARG A 139 1.17 7.08 8.88
C ARG A 139 2.60 6.82 8.49
N GLU A 140 3.30 6.18 9.37
CA GLU A 140 4.61 5.60 9.11
C GLU A 140 4.48 4.07 9.16
N MET A 141 5.05 3.41 8.16
CA MET A 141 5.07 1.95 8.07
C MET A 141 6.51 1.47 7.94
N GLU A 142 6.85 0.44 8.68
CA GLU A 142 8.08 -0.31 8.49
C GLU A 142 7.81 -1.44 7.49
N ILE A 143 8.68 -1.55 6.49
CA ILE A 143 8.64 -2.61 5.49
C ILE A 143 9.96 -3.37 5.57
N ASP A 144 9.87 -4.68 5.66
CA ASP A 144 11.00 -5.60 5.51
C ASP A 144 10.85 -6.34 4.18
N CYS A 145 11.69 -5.99 3.19
CA CYS A 145 11.68 -6.60 1.86
C CYS A 145 12.78 -7.63 1.71
N ASN A 146 12.45 -8.72 1.03
CA ASN A 146 13.41 -9.71 0.59
C ASN A 146 14.10 -9.20 -0.68
N ASP A 147 15.44 -9.17 -0.66
CA ASP A 147 16.30 -8.65 -1.71
C ASP A 147 16.32 -9.47 -3.02
N LYS A 148 15.70 -10.64 -3.01
CA LYS A 148 15.53 -11.47 -4.20
C LYS A 148 14.46 -10.98 -5.15
N TYR A 149 13.58 -10.10 -4.69
CA TYR A 149 12.45 -9.59 -5.48
C TYR A 149 12.72 -8.18 -6.00
N ASP A 150 12.05 -7.83 -7.08
CA ASP A 150 12.12 -6.50 -7.67
C ASP A 150 11.59 -5.46 -6.67
N GLU A 151 12.48 -4.59 -6.21
CA GLU A 151 12.19 -3.63 -5.14
C GLU A 151 11.10 -2.62 -5.55
N PRO A 152 11.20 -1.92 -6.71
CA PRO A 152 10.16 -0.99 -7.14
C PRO A 152 8.79 -1.64 -7.30
N LEU A 153 8.74 -2.86 -7.84
CA LEU A 153 7.51 -3.61 -8.00
C LEU A 153 6.91 -3.97 -6.64
N THR A 154 7.74 -4.42 -5.71
CA THR A 154 7.31 -4.76 -4.34
C THR A 154 6.70 -3.54 -3.65
N PHE A 155 7.32 -2.37 -3.76
CA PHE A 155 6.76 -1.13 -3.21
C PHE A 155 5.46 -0.71 -3.89
N ALA A 156 5.38 -0.82 -5.22
CA ALA A 156 4.15 -0.51 -5.95
C ALA A 156 2.99 -1.40 -5.48
N VAL A 157 3.25 -2.70 -5.24
CA VAL A 157 2.26 -3.64 -4.71
C VAL A 157 1.84 -3.27 -3.29
N ILE A 158 2.79 -2.99 -2.39
CA ILE A 158 2.49 -2.59 -1.00
C ILE A 158 1.62 -1.34 -0.98
N ILE A 159 2.01 -0.30 -1.71
CA ILE A 159 1.25 0.96 -1.76
C ILE A 159 -0.14 0.75 -2.35
N ALA A 160 -0.29 -0.10 -3.36
CA ALA A 160 -1.60 -0.44 -3.92
C ALA A 160 -2.50 -1.15 -2.89
N ILE A 161 -1.93 -2.03 -2.06
CA ILE A 161 -2.66 -2.67 -0.94
C ILE A 161 -3.12 -1.60 0.06
N GLU A 162 -2.24 -0.66 0.44
CA GLU A 162 -2.56 0.42 1.37
C GLU A 162 -3.68 1.33 0.83
N ILE A 163 -3.64 1.68 -0.45
CA ILE A 163 -4.69 2.47 -1.11
C ILE A 163 -6.03 1.70 -1.08
N ALA A 164 -6.01 0.38 -1.32
CA ALA A 164 -7.21 -0.45 -1.26
C ALA A 164 -7.77 -0.54 0.16
N ALA A 165 -6.92 -0.72 1.17
CA ALA A 165 -7.30 -0.78 2.58
C ALA A 165 -7.94 0.52 3.06
N ASP A 166 -7.37 1.67 2.68
CA ASP A 166 -7.90 2.99 3.04
C ASP A 166 -9.27 3.28 2.40
N ALA A 167 -9.46 2.88 1.15
CA ALA A 167 -10.75 3.03 0.47
C ALA A 167 -11.86 2.23 1.17
N GLU A 168 -11.52 1.11 1.80
CA GLU A 168 -12.45 0.28 2.56
C GLU A 168 -12.74 0.87 3.95
N GLY A 169 -11.71 1.32 4.66
CA GLY A 169 -11.89 1.97 5.97
C GLY A 169 -12.82 3.18 5.90
N SER A 170 -12.82 3.89 4.76
CA SER A 170 -13.73 5.01 4.53
C SER A 170 -15.19 4.59 4.28
N ARG A 171 -15.45 3.35 3.85
CA ARG A 171 -16.80 2.81 3.60
C ARG A 171 -17.46 2.25 4.84
N THR A 172 -16.65 1.70 5.76
CA THR A 172 -17.16 1.13 7.01
C THR A 172 -17.41 2.17 8.09
N ALA A 173 -16.97 3.40 7.90
CA ALA A 173 -17.17 4.52 8.83
C ALA A 173 -18.45 5.35 8.56
N ASN A 174 -19.24 5.01 7.52
CA ASN A 174 -20.54 5.57 7.18
C ASN A 174 -21.65 4.54 7.43
#